data_ec9a7c604291852d327ad92618082ae9
#
_entry.id   ec9a7c604291852d327ad92618082ae9
#
_cell.length_a   1.000
_cell.length_b   1.000
_cell.length_c   1.000
_cell.angle_alpha   90.00
_cell.angle_beta   90.00
_cell.angle_gamma   90.00
#
_symmetry.space_group_name_H-M   'P 1'
#
loop_
_entity.id
_entity.type
_entity.pdbx_description
1 polymer ?
#
loop_
_entity_poly.entity_id
_entity_poly.type
_entity_poly.pdbx_seq_one_letter_code
_entity_poly.pdbx_strand_id
1 'polypeptide(L)'
;MTLQDQRKVYDVCIVGSGAGGGMAAYMLTQAGANVVLLEAGGPWDNATDSDMFTWPYNSPRRGASTKERPFGEFDACVGGWELPGEPFSVAEGSKFGWWRARMVGGRTNHWGRISLRFGPNDFKRKSLDGLGDDWPISY
;
A
#
# COMPACT_ATOMS: atom_id res chain seq x y z
N MET A 1 11.31 34.23 22.64
CA MET A 1 10.79 32.83 22.74
C MET A 1 11.87 31.92 22.18
N THR A 2 12.67 31.30 23.06
CA THR A 2 13.80 30.47 22.63
C THR A 2 13.21 29.10 22.23
N LEU A 3 13.28 28.78 20.93
CA LEU A 3 12.95 27.44 20.45
C LEU A 3 13.99 26.48 21.05
N GLN A 4 13.61 25.70 22.03
CA GLN A 4 14.42 24.56 22.46
C GLN A 4 14.32 23.53 21.34
N ASP A 5 15.41 23.31 20.62
CA ASP A 5 15.56 22.27 19.62
C ASP A 5 15.60 20.90 20.35
N GLN A 6 14.44 20.35 20.63
CA GLN A 6 14.31 19.00 21.17
C GLN A 6 14.32 18.01 19.98
N ARG A 7 15.51 17.75 19.46
CA ARG A 7 15.69 16.69 18.46
C ARG A 7 15.45 15.35 19.11
N LYS A 8 14.28 14.79 18.86
CA LYS A 8 14.01 13.41 19.26
C LYS A 8 14.75 12.48 18.30
N VAL A 9 15.68 11.70 18.83
CA VAL A 9 16.39 10.68 18.07
C VAL A 9 15.57 9.39 18.15
N TYR A 10 15.37 8.75 16.99
CA TYR A 10 14.73 7.45 16.88
C TYR A 10 15.75 6.41 16.43
N ASP A 11 15.57 5.18 16.85
CA ASP A 11 16.43 4.06 16.45
C ASP A 11 16.19 3.68 14.99
N VAL A 12 14.93 3.80 14.54
CA VAL A 12 14.52 3.40 13.18
C VAL A 12 13.54 4.43 12.60
N CYS A 13 13.74 4.75 11.33
CA CYS A 13 12.78 5.51 10.51
C CYS A 13 12.19 4.58 9.46
N ILE A 14 10.86 4.44 9.45
CA ILE A 14 10.10 3.68 8.46
C ILE A 14 9.39 4.65 7.53
N VAL A 15 9.48 4.45 6.22
CA VAL A 15 8.79 5.25 5.23
C VAL A 15 7.64 4.43 4.63
N GLY A 16 6.42 4.91 4.84
CA GLY A 16 5.18 4.28 4.40
C GLY A 16 4.60 3.31 5.43
N SER A 17 3.29 3.43 5.66
CA SER A 17 2.53 2.63 6.63
C SER A 17 1.78 1.45 6.00
N GLY A 18 2.08 1.10 4.76
CA GLY A 18 1.51 -0.06 4.09
C GLY A 18 1.86 -1.40 4.78
N ALA A 19 1.51 -2.52 4.18
CA ALA A 19 1.68 -3.85 4.79
C ALA A 19 3.11 -4.11 5.31
N GLY A 20 4.14 -3.77 4.52
CA GLY A 20 5.55 -3.95 4.94
C GLY A 20 5.96 -3.03 6.06
N GLY A 21 5.69 -1.72 5.92
CA GLY A 21 6.03 -0.72 6.94
C GLY A 21 5.27 -0.92 8.25
N GLY A 22 4.00 -1.28 8.17
CA GLY A 22 3.18 -1.60 9.33
C GLY A 22 3.71 -2.84 10.09
N MET A 23 4.09 -3.90 9.38
CA MET A 23 4.67 -5.09 10.00
C MET A 23 6.06 -4.79 10.60
N ALA A 24 6.89 -4.03 9.89
CA ALA A 24 8.19 -3.61 10.42
C ALA A 24 8.03 -2.77 11.70
N ALA A 25 7.11 -1.81 11.70
CA ALA A 25 6.81 -1.00 12.88
C ALA A 25 6.36 -1.89 14.05
N TYR A 26 5.46 -2.83 13.80
CA TYR A 26 4.97 -3.76 14.81
C TYR A 26 6.12 -4.57 15.42
N MET A 27 6.92 -5.24 14.61
CA MET A 27 8.01 -6.08 15.08
C MET A 27 9.08 -5.30 15.83
N LEU A 28 9.47 -4.14 15.31
CA LEU A 28 10.52 -3.32 15.94
C LEU A 28 10.08 -2.70 17.25
N THR A 29 8.84 -2.24 17.34
CA THR A 29 8.31 -1.71 18.61
C THR A 29 8.12 -2.80 19.66
N GLN A 30 7.73 -4.01 19.26
CA GLN A 30 7.71 -5.16 20.18
C GLN A 30 9.10 -5.54 20.69
N ALA A 31 10.13 -5.32 19.89
CA ALA A 31 11.52 -5.50 20.28
C ALA A 31 12.08 -4.33 21.13
N GLY A 32 11.27 -3.31 21.42
CA GLY A 32 11.64 -2.18 22.26
C GLY A 32 12.33 -1.02 21.53
N ALA A 33 12.40 -1.03 20.20
CA ALA A 33 12.97 0.07 19.44
C ALA A 33 12.04 1.29 19.40
N ASN A 34 12.65 2.49 19.48
CA ASN A 34 11.94 3.75 19.21
C ASN A 34 11.83 3.95 17.71
N VAL A 35 10.63 3.86 17.18
CA VAL A 35 10.36 3.93 15.74
C VAL A 35 9.65 5.24 15.41
N VAL A 36 10.09 5.91 14.33
CA VAL A 36 9.30 6.93 13.64
C VAL A 36 8.80 6.34 12.32
N LEU A 37 7.51 6.50 12.04
CA LEU A 37 6.90 6.11 10.79
C LEU A 37 6.40 7.35 10.06
N LEU A 38 6.88 7.55 8.84
CA LEU A 38 6.48 8.64 7.97
C LEU A 38 5.49 8.13 6.93
N GLU A 39 4.29 8.72 6.90
CA GLU A 39 3.24 8.39 5.95
C GLU A 39 2.85 9.62 5.15
N ALA A 40 2.69 9.47 3.84
CA ALA A 40 2.36 10.58 2.96
C ALA A 40 0.85 10.88 2.91
N GLY A 41 0.01 9.92 3.32
CA GLY A 41 -1.44 10.06 3.36
C GLY A 41 -1.98 10.33 4.75
N GLY A 42 -3.24 10.74 4.79
CA GLY A 42 -3.98 10.95 6.03
C GLY A 42 -4.56 9.67 6.64
N PRO A 43 -5.23 9.78 7.78
CA PRO A 43 -6.01 8.67 8.34
C PRO A 43 -7.08 8.23 7.35
N TRP A 44 -7.41 6.95 7.41
CA TRP A 44 -8.40 6.32 6.55
C TRP A 44 -9.22 5.33 7.37
N ASP A 45 -10.54 5.49 7.32
CA ASP A 45 -11.49 4.55 7.92
C ASP A 45 -12.23 3.82 6.80
N ASN A 46 -12.00 2.53 6.67
CA ASN A 46 -12.65 1.70 5.65
C ASN A 46 -14.18 1.70 5.73
N ALA A 47 -14.75 1.98 6.89
CA ALA A 47 -16.19 1.99 7.06
C ALA A 47 -16.85 3.27 6.52
N THR A 48 -16.15 4.39 6.62
CA THR A 48 -16.68 5.73 6.27
C THR A 48 -16.07 6.31 5.00
N ASP A 49 -14.80 6.01 4.74
CA ASP A 49 -14.04 6.67 3.67
C ASP A 49 -13.91 5.82 2.41
N SER A 50 -14.28 4.52 2.50
CA SER A 50 -14.11 3.60 1.37
C SER A 50 -15.34 3.52 0.48
N ASP A 51 -15.22 3.97 -0.75
CA ASP A 51 -16.23 3.81 -1.79
C ASP A 51 -16.46 2.35 -2.20
N MET A 52 -15.56 1.44 -1.81
CA MET A 52 -15.71 0.00 -2.05
C MET A 52 -16.94 -0.60 -1.38
N PHE A 53 -17.48 0.02 -0.33
CA PHE A 53 -18.70 -0.40 0.36
C PHE A 53 -19.95 0.34 -0.13
N THR A 54 -19.78 1.32 -1.00
CA THR A 54 -20.90 2.04 -1.60
C THR A 54 -21.50 1.20 -2.72
N TRP A 55 -22.83 1.04 -2.69
CA TRP A 55 -23.50 0.36 -3.78
C TRP A 55 -23.30 1.11 -5.10
N PRO A 56 -23.10 0.42 -6.24
CA PRO A 56 -22.84 1.06 -7.53
C PRO A 56 -23.86 2.13 -7.90
N TYR A 57 -25.13 1.94 -7.58
CA TYR A 57 -26.18 2.92 -7.86
C TYR A 57 -26.12 4.19 -7.00
N ASN A 58 -25.40 4.16 -5.87
CA ASN A 58 -25.16 5.31 -5.00
C ASN A 58 -23.83 6.01 -5.32
N SER A 59 -22.98 5.37 -6.13
CA SER A 59 -21.69 5.93 -6.49
C SER A 59 -21.82 6.94 -7.62
N PRO A 60 -20.97 7.97 -7.69
CA PRO A 60 -20.91 8.87 -8.83
C PRO A 60 -20.80 8.08 -10.14
N ARG A 61 -21.61 8.47 -11.13
CA ARG A 61 -21.70 7.76 -12.42
C ARG A 61 -21.93 6.24 -12.29
N ARG A 62 -22.51 5.79 -11.21
CA ARG A 62 -22.69 4.38 -10.86
C ARG A 62 -21.39 3.58 -10.85
N GLY A 63 -20.30 4.24 -10.44
CA GLY A 63 -18.98 3.64 -10.39
C GLY A 63 -18.26 3.51 -11.74
N ALA A 64 -18.82 4.04 -12.82
CA ALA A 64 -18.19 3.98 -14.13
C ALA A 64 -16.85 4.70 -14.16
N SER A 65 -15.87 4.10 -14.83
CA SER A 65 -14.54 4.67 -15.01
C SER A 65 -14.56 5.94 -15.86
N THR A 66 -13.55 6.78 -15.66
CA THR A 66 -13.22 7.92 -16.53
C THR A 66 -11.76 7.80 -16.96
N LYS A 67 -11.32 8.69 -17.84
CA LYS A 67 -9.91 8.77 -18.22
C LYS A 67 -9.02 9.12 -17.04
N GLU A 68 -9.52 9.97 -16.13
CA GLU A 68 -8.83 10.43 -14.93
C GLU A 68 -8.93 9.42 -13.78
N ARG A 69 -9.97 8.59 -13.79
CA ARG A 69 -10.21 7.54 -12.78
C ARG A 69 -10.53 6.22 -13.48
N PRO A 70 -9.54 5.53 -14.01
CA PRO A 70 -9.76 4.33 -14.84
C PRO A 70 -10.35 3.15 -14.07
N PHE A 71 -10.25 3.11 -12.75
CA PHE A 71 -10.91 2.12 -11.90
C PHE A 71 -12.24 2.62 -11.28
N GLY A 72 -12.70 3.79 -11.69
CA GLY A 72 -13.94 4.38 -11.17
C GLY A 72 -13.79 5.00 -9.78
N GLU A 73 -14.92 5.25 -9.15
CA GLU A 73 -14.97 5.90 -7.84
C GLU A 73 -14.81 4.91 -6.67
N PHE A 74 -14.67 3.63 -6.94
CA PHE A 74 -14.51 2.60 -5.91
C PHE A 74 -13.09 2.50 -5.37
N ASP A 75 -12.15 3.10 -6.06
CA ASP A 75 -10.73 2.87 -5.81
C ASP A 75 -10.13 4.02 -5.02
N ALA A 76 -9.51 3.68 -3.89
CA ALA A 76 -8.69 4.59 -3.09
C ALA A 76 -7.27 4.77 -3.67
N CYS A 77 -6.93 4.09 -4.77
CA CYS A 77 -5.66 4.28 -5.46
C CYS A 77 -5.62 5.61 -6.20
N VAL A 78 -4.46 6.22 -6.16
CA VAL A 78 -4.09 7.36 -7.00
C VAL A 78 -2.86 7.00 -7.81
N GLY A 79 -2.80 7.45 -9.04
CA GLY A 79 -1.65 7.21 -9.91
C GLY A 79 -2.01 6.59 -11.25
N GLY A 80 -1.04 5.93 -11.87
CA GLY A 80 -1.13 5.48 -13.26
C GLY A 80 -0.91 6.61 -14.27
N TRP A 81 -0.88 7.85 -13.81
CA TRP A 81 -0.58 9.06 -14.55
C TRP A 81 0.23 10.00 -13.64
N GLU A 82 0.83 11.00 -14.23
CA GLU A 82 1.55 12.02 -13.48
C GLU A 82 0.58 12.89 -12.68
N LEU A 83 0.88 13.07 -11.41
CA LEU A 83 0.13 13.96 -10.51
C LEU A 83 0.96 15.21 -10.23
N PRO A 84 0.35 16.41 -10.23
CA PRO A 84 1.03 17.63 -9.79
C PRO A 84 1.60 17.46 -8.37
N GLY A 85 2.89 17.78 -8.22
CA GLY A 85 3.59 17.64 -6.93
C GLY A 85 4.08 16.22 -6.61
N GLU A 86 3.78 15.23 -7.44
CA GLU A 86 4.22 13.84 -7.29
C GLU A 86 4.77 13.25 -8.59
N PRO A 87 5.72 13.91 -9.25
CA PRO A 87 6.28 13.44 -10.50
C PRO A 87 7.01 12.11 -10.31
N PHE A 88 6.98 11.29 -11.34
CA PHE A 88 7.82 10.09 -11.44
C PHE A 88 8.33 9.96 -12.87
N SER A 89 9.45 9.29 -13.02
CA SER A 89 10.02 8.98 -14.33
C SER A 89 10.05 7.48 -14.55
N VAL A 90 9.96 7.08 -15.80
CA VAL A 90 10.08 5.68 -16.21
C VAL A 90 11.23 5.53 -17.20
N ALA A 91 11.83 4.35 -17.25
CA ALA A 91 12.86 4.06 -18.24
C ALA A 91 12.28 4.15 -19.64
N GLU A 92 13.11 4.56 -20.60
CA GLU A 92 12.73 4.65 -22.01
C GLU A 92 12.16 3.29 -22.51
N GLY A 93 11.06 3.36 -23.23
CA GLY A 93 10.32 2.17 -23.71
C GLY A 93 9.49 1.44 -22.66
N SER A 94 9.53 1.86 -21.38
CA SER A 94 8.69 1.29 -20.33
C SER A 94 7.25 1.81 -20.40
N LYS A 95 6.29 0.93 -20.08
CA LYS A 95 4.87 1.27 -19.92
C LYS A 95 4.45 1.28 -18.44
N PHE A 96 5.39 1.53 -17.54
CA PHE A 96 5.12 1.54 -16.11
C PHE A 96 4.17 2.67 -15.73
N GLY A 97 3.12 2.33 -14.98
CA GLY A 97 2.24 3.29 -14.32
C GLY A 97 2.34 3.14 -12.80
N TRP A 98 2.55 4.23 -12.11
CA TRP A 98 2.70 4.18 -10.65
C TRP A 98 1.35 4.33 -9.94
N TRP A 99 0.74 3.21 -9.62
CA TRP A 99 -0.48 3.13 -8.82
C TRP A 99 -0.12 3.07 -7.34
N ARG A 100 -0.65 3.99 -6.55
CA ARG A 100 -0.35 4.12 -5.14
C ARG A 100 -1.58 4.51 -4.32
N ALA A 101 -1.58 4.19 -3.03
CA ALA A 101 -2.58 4.64 -2.07
C ALA A 101 -1.95 5.69 -1.15
N ARG A 102 -2.63 6.83 -0.97
CA ARG A 102 -2.21 7.96 -0.12
C ARG A 102 -3.04 7.97 1.14
N MET A 103 -2.83 7.00 2.01
CA MET A 103 -3.55 6.84 3.27
C MET A 103 -2.74 6.01 4.25
N VAL A 104 -2.99 6.19 5.53
CA VAL A 104 -2.46 5.29 6.58
C VAL A 104 -2.94 3.87 6.32
N GLY A 105 -2.02 2.91 6.30
CA GLY A 105 -2.29 1.51 5.93
C GLY A 105 -2.08 1.19 4.44
N GLY A 106 -1.99 2.21 3.59
CA GLY A 106 -1.68 2.05 2.17
C GLY A 106 -2.66 1.15 1.43
N ARG A 107 -2.17 0.36 0.48
CA ARG A 107 -2.98 -0.53 -0.36
C ARG A 107 -3.73 -1.63 0.40
N THR A 108 -3.37 -1.91 1.65
CA THR A 108 -4.11 -2.86 2.47
C THR A 108 -5.58 -2.44 2.64
N ASN A 109 -5.85 -1.14 2.63
CA ASN A 109 -7.20 -0.61 2.81
C ASN A 109 -8.14 -0.88 1.63
N HIS A 110 -7.63 -0.98 0.41
CA HIS A 110 -8.44 -1.29 -0.77
C HIS A 110 -8.21 -2.71 -1.32
N TRP A 111 -7.62 -3.58 -0.52
CA TRP A 111 -7.51 -4.98 -0.86
C TRP A 111 -8.88 -5.64 -1.00
N GLY A 112 -9.10 -6.39 -2.08
CA GLY A 112 -10.35 -7.06 -2.38
C GLY A 112 -10.74 -8.20 -1.42
N ARG A 113 -10.00 -8.40 -0.34
CA ARG A 113 -10.25 -9.36 0.76
C ARG A 113 -10.24 -10.82 0.34
N ILE A 114 -9.64 -11.14 -0.78
CA ILE A 114 -9.41 -12.51 -1.19
C ILE A 114 -8.17 -13.02 -0.45
N SER A 115 -8.37 -14.00 0.43
CA SER A 115 -7.31 -14.64 1.21
C SER A 115 -7.43 -16.13 1.05
N LEU A 116 -6.82 -16.65 0.01
CA LEU A 116 -6.73 -18.09 -0.18
C LEU A 116 -5.57 -18.64 0.65
N ARG A 117 -5.82 -19.76 1.31
CA ARG A 117 -4.75 -20.47 2.01
C ARG A 117 -3.87 -21.17 1.00
N PHE A 118 -2.58 -20.88 1.04
CA PHE A 118 -1.59 -21.58 0.22
C PHE A 118 -1.43 -23.03 0.69
N GLY A 119 -1.14 -23.91 -0.26
CA GLY A 119 -0.73 -25.28 0.02
C GLY A 119 0.79 -25.42 0.10
N PRO A 120 1.33 -26.55 0.58
CA PRO A 120 2.76 -26.78 0.65
C PRO A 120 3.48 -26.57 -0.69
N ASN A 121 2.83 -26.91 -1.79
CA ASN A 121 3.38 -26.83 -3.14
C ASN A 121 3.58 -25.38 -3.63
N ASP A 122 2.81 -24.43 -3.12
CA ASP A 122 2.93 -23.02 -3.49
C ASP A 122 4.26 -22.42 -3.03
N PHE A 123 4.85 -22.98 -1.98
CA PHE A 123 6.15 -22.54 -1.44
C PHE A 123 7.35 -23.18 -2.14
N LYS A 124 7.14 -24.24 -2.92
CA LYS A 124 8.21 -25.06 -3.52
C LYS A 124 8.02 -25.27 -5.03
N ARG A 125 7.60 -24.23 -5.72
CA ARG A 125 7.24 -24.28 -7.13
C ARG A 125 8.40 -24.73 -8.01
N LYS A 126 9.57 -24.11 -7.84
CA LYS A 126 10.77 -24.45 -8.62
C LYS A 126 11.21 -25.90 -8.41
N SER A 127 11.17 -26.37 -7.16
CA SER A 127 11.51 -27.76 -6.84
C SER A 127 10.55 -28.76 -7.45
N LEU A 128 9.30 -28.37 -7.72
CA LEU A 128 8.26 -29.25 -8.24
C LEU A 128 8.24 -29.33 -9.77
N ASP A 129 8.32 -28.19 -10.45
CA ASP A 129 8.13 -28.14 -11.91
C ASP A 129 9.24 -27.38 -12.65
N GLY A 130 10.25 -26.87 -11.94
CA GLY A 130 11.37 -26.15 -12.50
C GLY A 130 11.09 -24.68 -12.84
N LEU A 131 9.88 -24.17 -12.57
CA LEU A 131 9.46 -22.81 -12.91
C LEU A 131 9.53 -21.88 -11.70
N GLY A 132 9.88 -20.62 -11.96
CA GLY A 132 9.95 -19.59 -10.92
C GLY A 132 11.03 -19.85 -9.89
N ASP A 133 10.75 -19.53 -8.64
CA ASP A 133 11.63 -19.71 -7.49
C ASP A 133 10.89 -20.35 -6.31
N ASP A 134 11.60 -21.05 -5.47
CA ASP A 134 11.09 -21.49 -4.18
C ASP A 134 11.11 -20.36 -3.17
N TRP A 135 10.09 -20.31 -2.35
CA TRP A 135 10.10 -19.41 -1.19
C TRP A 135 11.10 -19.93 -0.15
N PRO A 136 11.81 -19.02 0.58
CA PRO A 136 12.74 -19.39 1.62
C PRO A 136 12.09 -19.93 2.90
N ILE A 137 10.79 -20.21 2.84
CA ILE A 137 9.97 -20.75 3.91
C ILE A 137 9.25 -22.01 3.44
N SER A 138 8.70 -22.77 4.37
CA SER A 138 7.83 -23.90 4.12
C SER A 138 6.44 -23.62 4.69
N TYR A 139 5.50 -24.49 4.35
CA TYR A 139 4.14 -24.47 4.91
C TYR A 139 4.16 -24.74 6.41
#